data_34b3518028dcae8a0823aa48bbffb63d
#
_entry.id   34b3518028dcae8a0823aa48bbffb63d
#
_cell.length_a   1.000
_cell.length_b   1.000
_cell.length_c   1.000
_cell.angle_alpha   90.00
_cell.angle_beta   90.00
_cell.angle_gamma   90.00
#
_symmetry.space_group_name_H-M   'P 1'
#
loop_
_entity.id
_entity.type
_entity.pdbx_description
1 polymer ?
#
loop_
_entity_poly.entity_id
_entity_poly.type
_entity_poly.pdbx_seq_one_letter_code
_entity_poly.pdbx_strand_id
1 'polypeptide(L)'
;LFCKRQTAFLPDNPDIYAFMTGIQFLNFIADIFGVSAEDRQKRIREYADRFELTADLAQPIAAYSHGLKQKLAIISAWIHEPKLILMDEPFVGLDPKAAHLLKEMMREHCDAGGAIFFSTHVLEVAEKLCDKVAIIKQGRLIKAGTMEEVKGNDSLEEVFLELEAE
;
A
#
# COMPACT_ATOMS: atom_id res chain seq x y z
N LEU A 1 13.57 16.29 -6.17
CA LEU A 1 13.74 15.86 -4.76
C LEU A 1 12.51 16.15 -3.90
N PHE A 2 11.82 17.30 -4.06
CA PHE A 2 10.65 17.66 -3.27
C PHE A 2 9.53 16.61 -3.40
N CYS A 3 9.11 16.26 -4.63
CA CYS A 3 8.06 15.26 -4.87
C CYS A 3 8.42 13.90 -4.27
N LYS A 4 9.67 13.43 -4.43
CA LYS A 4 10.11 12.14 -3.89
C LYS A 4 9.99 12.05 -2.36
N ARG A 5 10.20 13.17 -1.65
CA ARG A 5 10.02 13.21 -0.18
C ARG A 5 8.56 13.15 0.26
N GLN A 6 7.63 13.48 -0.63
CA GLN A 6 6.20 13.49 -0.36
C GLN A 6 5.49 12.23 -0.89
N THR A 7 6.22 11.30 -1.50
CA THR A 7 5.66 10.13 -2.16
C THR A 7 6.29 8.86 -1.61
N ALA A 8 5.47 7.87 -1.30
CA ALA A 8 5.88 6.49 -1.11
C ALA A 8 5.50 5.64 -2.32
N PHE A 9 6.29 4.60 -2.59
CA PHE A 9 5.99 3.59 -3.59
C PHE A 9 6.14 2.20 -2.99
N LEU A 10 5.10 1.38 -3.11
CA LEU A 10 5.06 -0.01 -2.71
C LEU A 10 4.85 -0.87 -3.96
N PRO A 11 5.90 -1.56 -4.47
CA PRO A 11 5.76 -2.49 -5.59
C PRO A 11 5.09 -3.79 -5.16
N ASP A 12 4.54 -4.54 -6.11
CA ASP A 12 3.93 -5.86 -5.89
C ASP A 12 4.90 -6.86 -5.21
N ASN A 13 6.16 -6.84 -5.64
CA ASN A 13 7.21 -7.65 -5.01
C ASN A 13 8.31 -6.72 -4.48
N PRO A 14 8.23 -6.28 -3.21
CA PRO A 14 9.19 -5.33 -2.66
C PRO A 14 10.57 -5.95 -2.54
N ASP A 15 11.54 -5.34 -3.24
CA ASP A 15 12.96 -5.72 -3.14
C ASP A 15 13.54 -5.16 -1.84
N ILE A 16 13.37 -5.91 -0.77
CA ILE A 16 13.81 -5.53 0.58
C ILE A 16 15.21 -6.13 0.83
N TYR A 17 16.10 -5.35 1.40
CA TYR A 17 17.48 -5.77 1.69
C TYR A 17 17.53 -6.97 2.64
N ALA A 18 17.65 -8.17 2.08
CA ALA A 18 17.58 -9.45 2.82
C ALA A 18 18.67 -9.62 3.90
N PHE A 19 19.78 -8.91 3.78
CA PHE A 19 20.89 -8.91 4.75
C PHE A 19 20.64 -8.05 5.99
N MET A 20 19.59 -7.23 6.00
CA MET A 20 19.19 -6.43 7.15
C MET A 20 18.20 -7.18 8.03
N THR A 21 18.08 -6.76 9.30
CA THR A 21 16.91 -7.07 10.11
C THR A 21 15.75 -6.13 9.79
N GLY A 22 14.51 -6.50 10.16
CA GLY A 22 13.35 -5.63 9.94
C GLY A 22 13.52 -4.24 10.54
N ILE A 23 14.02 -4.16 11.78
CA ILE A 23 14.25 -2.88 12.46
C ILE A 23 15.36 -2.06 11.78
N GLN A 24 16.41 -2.69 11.29
CA GLN A 24 17.47 -2.00 10.55
C GLN A 24 16.94 -1.40 9.25
N PHE A 25 16.12 -2.15 8.52
CA PHE A 25 15.49 -1.67 7.28
C PHE A 25 14.57 -0.46 7.54
N LEU A 26 13.69 -0.53 8.54
CA LEU A 26 12.79 0.60 8.86
C LEU A 26 13.58 1.85 9.30
N ASN A 27 14.63 1.68 10.09
CA ASN A 27 15.51 2.79 10.46
C ASN A 27 16.23 3.39 9.25
N PHE A 28 16.73 2.56 8.34
CA PHE A 28 17.37 2.98 7.11
C PHE A 28 16.42 3.83 6.23
N ILE A 29 15.18 3.38 6.04
CA ILE A 29 14.16 4.15 5.32
C ILE A 29 13.88 5.48 6.02
N ALA A 30 13.71 5.47 7.34
CA ALA A 30 13.51 6.69 8.13
C ALA A 30 14.67 7.69 7.98
N ASP A 31 15.92 7.22 7.92
CA ASP A 31 17.10 8.06 7.68
C ASP A 31 17.06 8.71 6.29
N ILE A 32 16.72 7.95 5.24
CA ILE A 32 16.61 8.48 3.86
C ILE A 32 15.61 9.64 3.80
N PHE A 33 14.48 9.53 4.50
CA PHE A 33 13.44 10.56 4.50
C PHE A 33 13.62 11.63 5.56
N GLY A 34 14.65 11.52 6.42
CA GLY A 34 14.97 12.50 7.45
C GLY A 34 13.98 12.53 8.61
N VAL A 35 13.38 11.38 8.93
CA VAL A 35 12.46 11.22 10.07
C VAL A 35 13.25 11.30 11.37
N SER A 36 12.79 12.13 12.32
CA SER A 36 13.46 12.30 13.62
C SER A 36 13.55 10.98 14.40
N ALA A 37 14.52 10.86 15.31
CA ALA A 37 14.68 9.66 16.12
C ALA A 37 13.43 9.37 16.98
N GLU A 38 12.79 10.41 17.50
CA GLU A 38 11.58 10.33 18.31
C GLU A 38 10.38 9.84 17.48
N ASP A 39 10.10 10.50 16.36
CA ASP A 39 8.99 10.12 15.46
C ASP A 39 9.17 8.72 14.91
N ARG A 40 10.40 8.37 14.48
CA ARG A 40 10.74 7.04 13.96
C ARG A 40 10.43 5.95 14.99
N GLN A 41 10.88 6.13 16.23
CA GLN A 41 10.65 5.14 17.29
C GLN A 41 9.16 4.97 17.57
N LYS A 42 8.42 6.07 17.63
CA LYS A 42 6.97 6.07 17.83
C LYS A 42 6.25 5.34 16.70
N ARG A 43 6.53 5.72 15.44
CA ARG A 43 5.84 5.17 14.25
C ARG A 43 6.19 3.70 14.01
N ILE A 44 7.46 3.32 14.16
CA ILE A 44 7.86 1.91 14.03
C ILE A 44 7.11 1.05 15.05
N ARG A 45 7.06 1.47 16.30
CA ARG A 45 6.33 0.73 17.34
C ARG A 45 4.85 0.62 16.99
N GLU A 46 4.20 1.74 16.70
CA GLU A 46 2.77 1.80 16.38
C GLU A 46 2.40 0.87 15.22
N TYR A 47 3.08 1.00 14.07
CA TYR A 47 2.76 0.20 12.89
C TYR A 47 3.17 -1.27 13.05
N ALA A 48 4.30 -1.56 13.70
CA ALA A 48 4.70 -2.94 13.96
C ALA A 48 3.74 -3.66 14.90
N ASP A 49 3.22 -2.98 15.91
CA ASP A 49 2.20 -3.55 16.82
C ASP A 49 0.87 -3.78 16.07
N ARG A 50 0.42 -2.82 15.24
CA ARG A 50 -0.81 -2.97 14.43
C ARG A 50 -0.73 -4.18 13.48
N PHE A 51 0.43 -4.41 12.84
CA PHE A 51 0.65 -5.54 11.92
C PHE A 51 1.12 -6.84 12.61
N GLU A 52 1.23 -6.85 13.94
CA GLU A 52 1.75 -7.99 14.73
C GLU A 52 3.16 -8.41 14.28
N LEU A 53 3.99 -7.44 13.90
CA LEU A 53 5.35 -7.65 13.38
C LEU A 53 6.43 -7.39 14.43
N THR A 54 6.08 -6.87 15.61
CA THR A 54 7.02 -6.40 16.63
C THR A 54 8.02 -7.48 17.04
N ALA A 55 7.58 -8.74 17.22
CA ALA A 55 8.44 -9.86 17.60
C ALA A 55 9.45 -10.25 16.51
N ASP A 56 9.13 -9.97 15.24
CA ASP A 56 9.95 -10.37 14.10
C ASP A 56 10.97 -9.30 13.68
N LEU A 57 10.83 -8.06 14.16
CA LEU A 57 11.69 -6.94 13.74
C LEU A 57 13.19 -7.17 14.00
N ALA A 58 13.55 -7.97 15.01
CA ALA A 58 14.95 -8.30 15.30
C ALA A 58 15.52 -9.41 14.39
N GLN A 59 14.68 -10.13 13.66
CA GLN A 59 15.09 -11.22 12.80
C GLN A 59 15.61 -10.71 11.44
N PRO A 60 16.54 -11.43 10.78
CA PRO A 60 16.95 -11.12 9.42
C PRO A 60 15.77 -11.22 8.45
N ILE A 61 15.65 -10.26 7.54
CA ILE A 61 14.58 -10.24 6.51
C ILE A 61 14.67 -11.47 5.59
N ALA A 62 15.86 -12.06 5.43
CA ALA A 62 16.03 -13.31 4.70
C ALA A 62 15.16 -14.46 5.26
N ALA A 63 14.83 -14.43 6.55
CA ALA A 63 14.00 -15.43 7.21
C ALA A 63 12.49 -15.13 7.14
N TYR A 64 12.10 -13.95 6.62
CA TYR A 64 10.70 -13.55 6.55
C TYR A 64 9.94 -14.32 5.49
N SER A 65 8.71 -14.72 5.82
CA SER A 65 7.73 -15.17 4.82
C SER A 65 7.36 -14.00 3.87
N HIS A 66 6.72 -14.32 2.77
CA HIS A 66 6.23 -13.30 1.83
C HIS A 66 5.30 -12.30 2.54
N GLY A 67 4.35 -12.77 3.35
CA GLY A 67 3.44 -11.92 4.12
C GLY A 67 4.15 -11.00 5.13
N LEU A 68 5.19 -11.48 5.82
CA LEU A 68 5.99 -10.64 6.72
C LEU A 68 6.77 -9.56 5.95
N LYS A 69 7.31 -9.90 4.76
CA LYS A 69 7.97 -8.92 3.89
C LYS A 69 7.00 -7.86 3.41
N GLN A 70 5.79 -8.26 3.01
CA GLN A 70 4.75 -7.33 2.58
C GLN A 70 4.33 -6.38 3.72
N LYS A 71 4.10 -6.90 4.93
CA LYS A 71 3.83 -6.07 6.12
C LYS A 71 4.97 -5.08 6.39
N LEU A 72 6.22 -5.52 6.33
CA LEU A 72 7.38 -4.66 6.54
C LEU A 72 7.48 -3.55 5.48
N ALA A 73 7.21 -3.87 4.22
CA ALA A 73 7.20 -2.91 3.11
C ALA A 73 6.08 -1.87 3.27
N ILE A 74 4.89 -2.28 3.70
CA ILE A 74 3.78 -1.38 4.01
C ILE A 74 4.19 -0.41 5.13
N ILE A 75 4.74 -0.89 6.23
CA ILE A 75 5.21 -0.04 7.32
C ILE A 75 6.23 0.98 6.82
N SER A 76 7.18 0.54 5.98
CA SER A 76 8.21 1.42 5.42
C SER A 76 7.63 2.57 4.57
N ALA A 77 6.53 2.32 3.87
CA ALA A 77 5.85 3.31 3.06
C ALA A 77 5.16 4.39 3.92
N TRP A 78 4.65 4.04 5.10
CA TRP A 78 3.97 4.99 6.01
C TRP A 78 4.91 5.75 6.95
N ILE A 79 6.14 5.27 7.17
CA ILE A 79 7.03 5.76 8.24
C ILE A 79 7.38 7.24 8.11
N HIS A 80 7.41 7.80 6.89
CA HIS A 80 7.75 9.20 6.62
C HIS A 80 6.54 10.09 6.34
N GLU A 81 5.30 9.58 6.58
CA GLU A 81 4.04 10.32 6.38
C GLU A 81 3.96 10.99 4.99
N PRO A 82 4.03 10.22 3.91
CA PRO A 82 3.95 10.76 2.56
C PRO A 82 2.58 11.41 2.32
N LYS A 83 2.50 12.36 1.38
CA LYS A 83 1.20 12.90 0.91
C LYS A 83 0.56 12.02 -0.15
N LEU A 84 1.37 11.31 -0.91
CA LEU A 84 0.94 10.40 -1.97
C LEU A 84 1.55 9.03 -1.75
N ILE A 85 0.73 8.00 -1.77
CA ILE A 85 1.19 6.61 -1.75
C ILE A 85 0.77 5.94 -3.07
N LEU A 86 1.77 5.39 -3.77
CA LEU A 86 1.57 4.58 -4.97
C LEU A 86 1.77 3.12 -4.59
N MET A 87 0.84 2.24 -4.92
CA MET A 87 0.94 0.82 -4.57
C MET A 87 0.56 -0.07 -5.75
N ASP A 88 1.32 -1.14 -5.93
CA ASP A 88 1.05 -2.17 -6.92
C ASP A 88 0.60 -3.44 -6.21
N GLU A 89 -0.64 -3.88 -6.46
CA GLU A 89 -1.28 -5.07 -5.85
C GLU A 89 -1.08 -5.19 -4.33
N PRO A 90 -1.38 -4.17 -3.51
CA PRO A 90 -0.93 -4.09 -2.11
C PRO A 90 -1.52 -5.16 -1.19
N PHE A 91 -2.56 -5.86 -1.60
CA PHE A 91 -3.24 -6.88 -0.79
C PHE A 91 -2.71 -8.29 -1.02
N VAL A 92 -1.88 -8.50 -2.05
CA VAL A 92 -1.28 -9.79 -2.37
C VAL A 92 -0.35 -10.24 -1.24
N GLY A 93 -0.51 -11.49 -0.79
CA GLY A 93 0.31 -12.08 0.27
C GLY A 93 -0.08 -11.70 1.70
N LEU A 94 -1.05 -10.81 1.90
CA LEU A 94 -1.56 -10.47 3.24
C LEU A 94 -2.60 -11.48 3.72
N ASP A 95 -2.53 -11.80 5.01
CA ASP A 95 -3.62 -12.48 5.70
C ASP A 95 -4.85 -11.56 5.83
N PRO A 96 -6.07 -12.09 6.07
CA PRO A 96 -7.29 -11.30 6.14
C PRO A 96 -7.25 -10.16 7.15
N LYS A 97 -6.57 -10.35 8.29
CA LYS A 97 -6.43 -9.34 9.34
C LYS A 97 -5.55 -8.18 8.88
N ALA A 98 -4.39 -8.49 8.29
CA ALA A 98 -3.48 -7.49 7.74
C ALA A 98 -4.11 -6.74 6.55
N ALA A 99 -4.85 -7.43 5.69
CA ALA A 99 -5.58 -6.80 4.58
C ALA A 99 -6.67 -5.84 5.08
N HIS A 100 -7.39 -6.20 6.15
CA HIS A 100 -8.37 -5.32 6.78
C HIS A 100 -7.69 -4.07 7.36
N LEU A 101 -6.62 -4.26 8.11
CA LEU A 101 -5.83 -3.17 8.68
C LEU A 101 -5.29 -2.22 7.61
N LEU A 102 -4.77 -2.76 6.49
CA LEU A 102 -4.30 -1.91 5.39
C LEU A 102 -5.42 -1.05 4.83
N LYS A 103 -6.65 -1.59 4.65
CA LYS A 103 -7.82 -0.81 4.20
C LYS A 103 -8.17 0.32 5.16
N GLU A 104 -8.11 0.07 6.46
CA GLU A 104 -8.31 1.11 7.48
C GLU A 104 -7.24 2.20 7.38
N MET A 105 -5.96 1.82 7.31
CA MET A 105 -4.86 2.77 7.17
C MET A 105 -4.95 3.60 5.89
N MET A 106 -5.38 3.00 4.78
CA MET A 106 -5.62 3.72 3.53
C MET A 106 -6.72 4.77 3.70
N ARG A 107 -7.81 4.43 4.37
CA ARG A 107 -8.91 5.37 4.65
C ARG A 107 -8.44 6.48 5.58
N GLU A 108 -7.80 6.15 6.70
CA GLU A 108 -7.23 7.11 7.65
C GLU A 108 -6.30 8.11 6.94
N HIS A 109 -5.45 7.62 6.02
CA HIS A 109 -4.52 8.46 5.26
C HIS A 109 -5.25 9.46 4.34
N CYS A 110 -6.28 9.01 3.62
CA CYS A 110 -7.08 9.86 2.75
C CYS A 110 -7.91 10.88 3.55
N ASP A 111 -8.50 10.47 4.67
CA ASP A 111 -9.28 11.35 5.56
C ASP A 111 -8.39 12.44 6.18
N ALA A 112 -7.10 12.17 6.40
CA ALA A 112 -6.10 13.14 6.83
C ALA A 112 -5.61 14.07 5.70
N GLY A 113 -6.17 13.97 4.49
CA GLY A 113 -5.84 14.82 3.33
C GLY A 113 -4.70 14.30 2.47
N GLY A 114 -4.27 13.06 2.67
CA GLY A 114 -3.38 12.35 1.76
C GLY A 114 -4.10 11.81 0.53
N ALA A 115 -3.34 11.21 -0.38
CA ALA A 115 -3.88 10.55 -1.57
C ALA A 115 -3.22 9.17 -1.76
N ILE A 116 -3.99 8.23 -2.23
CA ILE A 116 -3.52 6.88 -2.55
C ILE A 116 -3.93 6.53 -3.98
N PHE A 117 -2.99 5.99 -4.74
CA PHE A 117 -3.23 5.40 -6.04
C PHE A 117 -2.68 3.96 -6.02
N PHE A 118 -3.53 2.98 -6.29
CA PHE A 118 -3.09 1.59 -6.32
C PHE A 118 -3.69 0.83 -7.50
N SER A 119 -2.93 -0.16 -7.99
CA SER A 119 -3.43 -1.15 -8.93
C SER A 119 -4.04 -2.32 -8.17
N THR A 120 -5.05 -2.93 -8.76
CA THR A 120 -5.59 -4.22 -8.29
C THR A 120 -6.38 -4.91 -9.39
N HIS A 121 -6.34 -6.23 -9.39
CA HIS A 121 -7.23 -7.08 -10.19
C HIS A 121 -8.48 -7.55 -9.40
N VAL A 122 -8.59 -7.17 -8.11
CA VAL A 122 -9.73 -7.53 -7.27
C VAL A 122 -10.77 -6.41 -7.31
N LEU A 123 -11.69 -6.52 -8.25
CA LEU A 123 -12.69 -5.47 -8.56
C LEU A 123 -13.56 -5.09 -7.36
N GLU A 124 -13.93 -6.07 -6.53
CA GLU A 124 -14.70 -5.83 -5.30
C GLU A 124 -13.96 -4.93 -4.30
N VAL A 125 -12.62 -5.05 -4.21
CA VAL A 125 -11.80 -4.18 -3.37
C VAL A 125 -11.79 -2.77 -3.92
N ALA A 126 -11.60 -2.60 -5.24
CA ALA A 126 -11.65 -1.30 -5.88
C ALA A 126 -13.01 -0.63 -5.68
N GLU A 127 -14.10 -1.36 -5.90
CA GLU A 127 -15.46 -0.84 -5.77
C GLU A 127 -15.78 -0.34 -4.36
N LYS A 128 -15.30 -1.05 -3.32
CA LYS A 128 -15.57 -0.68 -1.92
C LYS A 128 -14.64 0.41 -1.36
N LEU A 129 -13.45 0.57 -1.95
CA LEU A 129 -12.41 1.38 -1.34
C LEU A 129 -12.12 2.67 -2.10
N CYS A 130 -12.31 2.69 -3.43
CA CYS A 130 -11.89 3.78 -4.28
C CYS A 130 -13.00 4.81 -4.52
N ASP A 131 -12.65 6.10 -4.45
CA ASP A 131 -13.52 7.20 -4.88
C ASP A 131 -13.54 7.33 -6.41
N LYS A 132 -12.40 7.02 -7.05
CA LYS A 132 -12.20 7.07 -8.51
C LYS A 132 -11.52 5.80 -9.00
N VAL A 133 -11.82 5.42 -10.22
CA VAL A 133 -11.25 4.23 -10.86
C VAL A 133 -10.83 4.53 -12.29
N ALA A 134 -9.80 3.81 -12.74
CA ALA A 134 -9.33 3.83 -14.13
C ALA A 134 -9.17 2.38 -14.60
N ILE A 135 -9.81 2.02 -15.71
CA ILE A 135 -9.76 0.69 -16.32
C ILE A 135 -8.76 0.73 -17.47
N ILE A 136 -7.76 -0.14 -17.42
CA ILE A 136 -6.71 -0.26 -18.43
C ILE A 136 -6.83 -1.64 -19.10
N LYS A 137 -6.82 -1.66 -20.43
CA LYS A 137 -6.80 -2.88 -21.25
C LYS A 137 -5.71 -2.75 -22.30
N GLN A 138 -4.82 -3.72 -22.40
CA GLN A 138 -3.71 -3.75 -23.38
C GLN A 138 -2.86 -2.45 -23.38
N GLY A 139 -2.59 -1.88 -22.21
CA GLY A 139 -1.79 -0.66 -22.08
C GLY A 139 -2.54 0.64 -22.44
N ARG A 140 -3.84 0.58 -22.68
CA ARG A 140 -4.68 1.74 -23.01
C ARG A 140 -5.69 2.02 -21.91
N LEU A 141 -5.86 3.29 -21.58
CA LEU A 141 -6.93 3.74 -20.70
C LEU A 141 -8.27 3.63 -21.44
N ILE A 142 -9.16 2.77 -20.96
CA ILE A 142 -10.48 2.53 -21.56
C ILE A 142 -11.53 3.42 -20.93
N LYS A 143 -11.57 3.48 -19.60
CA LYS A 143 -12.57 4.25 -18.87
C LYS A 143 -11.94 4.81 -17.58
N ALA A 144 -12.27 6.03 -17.22
CA ALA A 144 -11.84 6.61 -15.94
C ALA A 144 -12.86 7.65 -15.45
N GLY A 145 -13.05 7.73 -14.15
CA GLY A 145 -13.96 8.67 -13.51
C GLY A 145 -14.17 8.37 -12.04
N THR A 146 -15.17 8.99 -11.44
CA THR A 146 -15.66 8.54 -10.13
C THR A 146 -16.21 7.12 -10.21
N MET A 147 -16.29 6.44 -9.09
CA MET A 147 -16.85 5.09 -9.06
C MET A 147 -18.28 5.07 -9.65
N GLU A 148 -19.08 6.06 -9.34
CA GLU A 148 -20.46 6.20 -9.87
C GLU A 148 -20.49 6.42 -11.38
N GLU A 149 -19.62 7.29 -11.91
CA GLU A 149 -19.53 7.57 -13.35
C GLU A 149 -19.08 6.34 -14.16
N VAL A 150 -18.22 5.50 -13.58
CA VAL A 150 -17.66 4.33 -14.27
C VAL A 150 -18.62 3.15 -14.20
N LYS A 151 -19.19 2.85 -13.05
CA LYS A 151 -20.06 1.68 -12.91
C LYS A 151 -21.54 1.96 -13.26
N GLY A 152 -22.02 3.19 -13.10
CA GLY A 152 -23.43 3.50 -13.29
C GLY A 152 -24.32 2.71 -12.31
N ASN A 153 -25.28 1.93 -12.84
CA ASN A 153 -26.16 1.08 -12.07
C ASN A 153 -25.66 -0.36 -11.89
N ASP A 154 -24.58 -0.73 -12.57
CA ASP A 154 -24.03 -2.08 -12.59
C ASP A 154 -22.92 -2.24 -11.52
N SER A 155 -22.39 -3.44 -11.35
CA SER A 155 -21.18 -3.65 -10.56
C SER A 155 -19.94 -3.30 -11.40
N LEU A 156 -18.81 -3.00 -10.73
CA LEU A 156 -17.55 -2.77 -11.45
C LEU A 156 -17.13 -4.03 -12.24
N GLU A 157 -17.49 -5.22 -11.76
CA GLU A 157 -17.20 -6.49 -12.42
C GLU A 157 -18.00 -6.63 -13.73
N GLU A 158 -19.30 -6.29 -13.74
CA GLU A 158 -20.11 -6.31 -14.95
C GLU A 158 -19.57 -5.36 -16.01
N VAL A 159 -19.26 -4.12 -15.62
CA VAL A 159 -18.64 -3.14 -16.52
C VAL A 159 -17.28 -3.63 -17.05
N PHE A 160 -16.48 -4.26 -16.22
CA PHE A 160 -15.19 -4.81 -16.64
C PHE A 160 -15.37 -5.93 -17.68
N LEU A 161 -16.29 -6.87 -17.43
CA LEU A 161 -16.58 -7.99 -18.34
C LEU A 161 -17.13 -7.50 -19.71
N GLU A 162 -17.99 -6.48 -19.71
CA GLU A 162 -18.48 -5.86 -20.96
C GLU A 162 -17.33 -5.28 -21.78
N LEU A 163 -16.43 -4.53 -21.13
CA LEU A 163 -15.27 -3.93 -21.78
C LEU A 163 -14.23 -4.98 -22.25
N GLU A 164 -14.20 -6.15 -21.60
CA GLU A 164 -13.36 -7.27 -22.04
C GLU A 164 -13.92 -7.94 -23.33
N ALA A 165 -15.23 -7.94 -23.51
CA ALA A 165 -15.90 -8.59 -24.64
C ALA A 165 -15.82 -7.76 -25.96
N GLU A 166 -15.52 -6.46 -25.87
CA GLU A 166 -15.29 -5.57 -27.01
C GLU A 166 -13.85 -5.67 -27.55
#